data_9271a6a757b8e205131989667054bc04
#
_entry.id   9271a6a757b8e205131989667054bc04
#
_cell.length_a   1.000
_cell.length_b   1.000
_cell.length_c   1.000
_cell.angle_alpha   90.00
_cell.angle_beta   90.00
_cell.angle_gamma   90.00
#
_symmetry.space_group_name_H-M   'P 1'
#
loop_
_entity.id
_entity.type
_entity.pdbx_description
1 polymer ?
#
loop_
_entity_poly.entity_id
_entity_poly.type
_entity_poly.pdbx_seq_one_letter_code
_entity_poly.pdbx_strand_id
1 'polypeptide(L)'
;MNIKRAKEEIEHTVKAYLAKDALGEYAIPAIRQRPILLMGPPGIGKTQVMEQVARECGVALVAYTITHHTRQSAVGLPFIRQRHYGDKDVSVTEYTMSEIIASIYAKMEATGLSEGILFIDEINCVSETLAPTMLQFLQCKTFGNQAVPAGWVIVAAGNPPEYNKSVRDFDIVTLDRVRRMDIEPDLPVWKDYARAAHIHSAILSYLELHPQNFYQINADVDGTQFVTARGWEDLSNLLDTYEALGLQADEELIREYIQHLKIAEDFSAYLDLYYKYRDDYGVEEILAGQAKPAVFARLLQAPFDERLSLVSLLLAGLDTRFTASLQADAVADACYAFLRETKKALATLPEDIPDGSAELFSQQIKDYETDTQQKRDAGLLGRAELTNRLQVQAALHQWEGELRRANAAGTQEAFDLLRGQFRALADQRETTQKTAAAALEAAFDFMEQAFAESQEMVVFVTELTVNPASHQFLTENGCERYFKYNKDLLLDHRKAALQQELAAEQRRHGSV
;
A
#
# COMPACT_ATOMS: atom_id res chain seq x y z
N MET A 1 -0.52 5.32 19.56
CA MET A 1 0.40 4.43 18.80
C MET A 1 0.41 4.84 17.34
N ASN A 2 1.46 4.49 16.57
CA ASN A 2 1.46 4.76 15.12
C ASN A 2 0.64 3.74 14.33
N ILE A 3 0.36 4.06 13.06
CA ILE A 3 -0.51 3.25 12.18
C ILE A 3 0.09 1.87 11.85
N LYS A 4 1.42 1.74 11.76
CA LYS A 4 2.12 0.47 11.50
C LYS A 4 1.88 -0.52 12.65
N ARG A 5 2.04 -0.05 13.88
CA ARG A 5 1.78 -0.87 15.06
C ARG A 5 0.31 -1.27 15.17
N ALA A 6 -0.61 -0.34 14.82
CA ALA A 6 -2.03 -0.66 14.77
C ALA A 6 -2.34 -1.74 13.73
N LYS A 7 -1.74 -1.67 12.54
CA LYS A 7 -1.85 -2.69 11.50
C LYS A 7 -1.43 -4.07 12.00
N GLU A 8 -0.24 -4.18 12.58
CA GLU A 8 0.27 -5.43 13.15
C GLU A 8 -0.67 -6.03 14.21
N GLU A 9 -1.18 -5.19 15.12
CA GLU A 9 -2.12 -5.62 16.15
C GLU A 9 -3.47 -6.08 15.59
N ILE A 10 -3.94 -5.45 14.51
CA ILE A 10 -5.18 -5.86 13.83
C ILE A 10 -4.95 -7.19 13.12
N GLU A 11 -3.86 -7.37 12.40
CA GLU A 11 -3.50 -8.65 11.79
C GLU A 11 -3.46 -9.80 12.80
N HIS A 12 -2.73 -9.59 13.91
CA HIS A 12 -2.64 -10.58 14.97
C HIS A 12 -4.03 -10.91 15.55
N THR A 13 -4.89 -9.88 15.70
CA THR A 13 -6.25 -10.07 16.18
C THR A 13 -7.11 -10.84 15.19
N VAL A 14 -7.03 -10.51 13.89
CA VAL A 14 -7.75 -11.23 12.83
C VAL A 14 -7.31 -12.70 12.82
N LYS A 15 -6.00 -12.97 12.80
CA LYS A 15 -5.46 -14.34 12.85
C LYS A 15 -5.91 -15.10 14.10
N ALA A 16 -5.91 -14.45 15.27
CA ALA A 16 -6.37 -15.07 16.51
C ALA A 16 -7.88 -15.35 16.53
N TYR A 17 -8.69 -14.45 15.96
CA TYR A 17 -10.16 -14.62 15.94
C TYR A 17 -10.63 -15.62 14.89
N LEU A 18 -9.85 -15.83 13.85
CA LEU A 18 -10.11 -16.82 12.79
C LEU A 18 -9.43 -18.18 13.05
N ALA A 19 -8.59 -18.26 14.11
CA ALA A 19 -7.98 -19.54 14.48
C ALA A 19 -9.06 -20.56 14.89
N LYS A 20 -8.92 -21.79 14.37
CA LYS A 20 -9.83 -22.92 14.63
C LYS A 20 -9.19 -23.92 15.57
N ASP A 21 -10.00 -24.53 16.41
CA ASP A 21 -9.60 -25.61 17.28
C ASP A 21 -9.53 -26.97 16.54
N ALA A 22 -9.24 -28.03 17.27
CA ALA A 22 -9.15 -29.39 16.72
C ALA A 22 -10.49 -29.94 16.18
N LEU A 23 -11.61 -29.30 16.50
CA LEU A 23 -12.95 -29.64 16.02
C LEU A 23 -13.37 -28.82 14.80
N GLY A 24 -12.52 -27.87 14.38
CA GLY A 24 -12.81 -26.96 13.26
C GLY A 24 -13.67 -25.74 13.66
N GLU A 25 -13.96 -25.56 14.94
CA GLU A 25 -14.69 -24.40 15.48
C GLU A 25 -13.72 -23.25 15.80
N TYR A 26 -14.21 -22.00 15.76
CA TYR A 26 -13.36 -20.87 16.15
C TYR A 26 -12.94 -20.96 17.61
N ALA A 27 -11.64 -20.97 17.88
CA ALA A 27 -11.07 -21.08 19.23
C ALA A 27 -11.57 -19.99 20.17
N ILE A 28 -11.86 -18.81 19.64
CA ILE A 28 -12.52 -17.72 20.37
C ILE A 28 -13.92 -17.52 19.78
N PRO A 29 -14.99 -17.91 20.49
CA PRO A 29 -16.37 -17.75 19.98
C PRO A 29 -16.67 -16.29 19.63
N ALA A 30 -17.44 -16.06 18.57
CA ALA A 30 -17.74 -14.74 18.02
C ALA A 30 -18.26 -13.73 19.06
N ILE A 31 -19.03 -14.18 20.07
CA ILE A 31 -19.55 -13.34 21.14
C ILE A 31 -18.45 -12.84 22.10
N ARG A 32 -17.32 -13.52 22.17
CA ARG A 32 -16.15 -13.12 23.00
C ARG A 32 -15.09 -12.34 22.23
N GLN A 33 -15.24 -12.24 20.93
CA GLN A 33 -14.36 -11.44 20.09
C GLN A 33 -14.74 -9.97 20.23
N ARG A 34 -13.93 -9.17 20.90
CA ARG A 34 -14.16 -7.73 21.03
C ARG A 34 -13.95 -7.02 19.70
N PRO A 35 -14.89 -6.20 19.20
CA PRO A 35 -14.64 -5.34 18.06
C PRO A 35 -13.45 -4.41 18.30
N ILE A 36 -12.67 -4.13 17.29
CA ILE A 36 -11.58 -3.17 17.34
C ILE A 36 -12.15 -1.78 17.07
N LEU A 37 -11.74 -0.78 17.85
CA LEU A 37 -12.11 0.61 17.66
C LEU A 37 -10.84 1.46 17.43
N LEU A 38 -10.66 1.94 16.21
CA LEU A 38 -9.55 2.80 15.82
C LEU A 38 -9.94 4.26 16.03
N MET A 39 -9.29 4.94 16.95
CA MET A 39 -9.49 6.37 17.18
C MET A 39 -8.26 7.14 16.73
N GLY A 40 -8.42 8.12 15.86
CA GLY A 40 -7.30 8.90 15.39
C GLY A 40 -7.72 10.01 14.44
N PRO A 41 -6.85 11.01 14.20
CA PRO A 41 -7.17 12.15 13.37
C PRO A 41 -7.49 11.76 11.92
N PRO A 42 -8.14 12.63 11.14
CA PRO A 42 -8.48 12.35 9.75
C PRO A 42 -7.22 12.24 8.86
N GLY A 43 -7.30 11.51 7.76
CA GLY A 43 -6.24 11.46 6.75
C GLY A 43 -4.96 10.71 7.13
N ILE A 44 -4.97 9.87 8.18
CA ILE A 44 -3.80 9.06 8.62
C ILE A 44 -3.77 7.64 8.06
N GLY A 45 -4.69 7.27 7.15
CA GLY A 45 -4.69 5.97 6.47
C GLY A 45 -5.48 4.85 7.16
N LYS A 46 -6.42 5.14 8.07
CA LYS A 46 -7.22 4.11 8.78
C LYS A 46 -7.91 3.11 7.84
N THR A 47 -8.52 3.59 6.77
CA THR A 47 -9.22 2.76 5.77
C THR A 47 -8.23 1.94 4.94
N GLN A 48 -7.14 2.54 4.48
CA GLN A 48 -6.10 1.87 3.68
C GLN A 48 -5.44 0.71 4.44
N VAL A 49 -5.24 0.87 5.74
CA VAL A 49 -4.71 -0.21 6.59
C VAL A 49 -5.65 -1.42 6.61
N MET A 50 -6.98 -1.22 6.58
CA MET A 50 -7.92 -2.34 6.52
C MET A 50 -7.83 -3.12 5.21
N GLU A 51 -7.64 -2.44 4.09
CA GLU A 51 -7.40 -3.09 2.80
C GLU A 51 -6.10 -3.91 2.79
N GLN A 52 -5.03 -3.37 3.39
CA GLN A 52 -3.77 -4.08 3.53
C GLN A 52 -3.90 -5.32 4.41
N VAL A 53 -4.50 -5.19 5.59
CA VAL A 53 -4.72 -6.31 6.53
C VAL A 53 -5.58 -7.40 5.90
N ALA A 54 -6.68 -7.04 5.23
CA ALA A 54 -7.55 -8.02 4.57
C ALA A 54 -6.79 -8.81 3.51
N ARG A 55 -5.97 -8.14 2.70
CA ARG A 55 -5.13 -8.74 1.67
C ARG A 55 -4.07 -9.66 2.25
N GLU A 56 -3.33 -9.21 3.27
CA GLU A 56 -2.26 -9.97 3.90
C GLU A 56 -2.79 -11.18 4.70
N CYS A 57 -3.98 -11.07 5.26
CA CYS A 57 -4.68 -12.20 5.91
C CYS A 57 -5.42 -13.10 4.93
N GLY A 58 -5.57 -12.72 3.66
CA GLY A 58 -6.33 -13.49 2.65
C GLY A 58 -7.82 -13.57 2.93
N VAL A 59 -8.41 -12.54 3.53
CA VAL A 59 -9.82 -12.48 3.93
C VAL A 59 -10.58 -11.39 3.17
N ALA A 60 -11.89 -11.51 3.08
CA ALA A 60 -12.74 -10.51 2.45
C ALA A 60 -12.80 -9.21 3.27
N LEU A 61 -12.99 -8.07 2.61
CA LEU A 61 -13.24 -6.79 3.26
C LEU A 61 -14.58 -6.22 2.80
N VAL A 62 -15.40 -5.85 3.76
CA VAL A 62 -16.57 -4.97 3.56
C VAL A 62 -16.29 -3.68 4.33
N ALA A 63 -16.07 -2.58 3.60
CA ALA A 63 -15.91 -1.25 4.16
C ALA A 63 -17.23 -0.49 4.05
N TYR A 64 -17.68 0.07 5.17
CA TYR A 64 -19.01 0.69 5.28
C TYR A 64 -18.91 2.02 6.01
N THR A 65 -19.30 3.11 5.35
CA THR A 65 -19.36 4.44 5.98
C THR A 65 -20.75 4.69 6.51
N ILE A 66 -20.88 4.84 7.83
CA ILE A 66 -22.19 4.83 8.50
C ILE A 66 -22.92 6.18 8.46
N THR A 67 -22.25 7.28 8.15
CA THR A 67 -22.80 8.65 8.23
C THR A 67 -23.99 8.90 7.32
N HIS A 68 -24.07 8.20 6.19
CA HIS A 68 -25.16 8.35 5.21
C HIS A 68 -26.37 7.46 5.50
N HIS A 69 -26.32 6.66 6.57
CA HIS A 69 -27.35 5.67 6.85
C HIS A 69 -28.38 6.18 7.87
N THR A 70 -29.64 5.88 7.56
CA THR A 70 -30.75 6.03 8.49
C THR A 70 -30.87 4.76 9.35
N ARG A 71 -31.59 4.85 10.49
CA ARG A 71 -31.88 3.67 11.29
C ARG A 71 -32.56 2.57 10.47
N GLN A 72 -33.39 2.93 9.52
CA GLN A 72 -34.14 1.97 8.67
C GLN A 72 -33.24 1.22 7.69
N SER A 73 -32.26 1.90 7.07
CA SER A 73 -31.31 1.23 6.17
C SER A 73 -30.31 0.35 6.95
N ALA A 74 -29.85 0.81 8.11
CA ALA A 74 -28.90 0.07 8.92
C ALA A 74 -29.51 -1.16 9.61
N VAL A 75 -30.74 -1.07 10.12
CA VAL A 75 -31.40 -2.16 10.90
C VAL A 75 -32.33 -3.02 10.05
N GLY A 76 -32.86 -2.47 8.98
CA GLY A 76 -33.93 -3.04 8.17
C GLY A 76 -35.31 -2.45 8.48
N LEU A 77 -36.26 -2.71 7.60
CA LEU A 77 -37.64 -2.27 7.75
C LEU A 77 -38.47 -3.30 8.57
N PRO A 78 -39.28 -2.86 9.53
CA PRO A 78 -40.16 -3.76 10.26
C PRO A 78 -41.30 -4.24 9.35
N PHE A 79 -41.63 -5.51 9.41
CA PHE A 79 -42.80 -6.09 8.78
C PHE A 79 -43.47 -7.09 9.72
N ILE A 80 -44.79 -7.29 9.53
CA ILE A 80 -45.59 -8.16 10.37
C ILE A 80 -45.63 -9.56 9.73
N ARG A 81 -45.23 -10.55 10.48
CA ARG A 81 -45.34 -11.98 10.10
C ARG A 81 -46.20 -12.73 11.08
N GLN A 82 -47.10 -13.54 10.54
CA GLN A 82 -47.88 -14.49 11.37
C GLN A 82 -46.99 -15.69 11.70
N ARG A 83 -46.88 -16.00 12.99
CA ARG A 83 -46.19 -17.19 13.49
C ARG A 83 -47.11 -18.03 14.39
N HIS A 84 -47.03 -19.32 14.26
CA HIS A 84 -47.75 -20.27 15.08
C HIS A 84 -46.84 -20.74 16.25
N TYR A 85 -47.28 -20.50 17.49
CA TYR A 85 -46.60 -20.95 18.70
C TYR A 85 -47.56 -21.82 19.54
N GLY A 86 -47.31 -23.13 19.52
CA GLY A 86 -48.26 -24.09 20.11
C GLY A 86 -49.63 -23.98 19.45
N ASP A 87 -50.69 -23.70 20.21
CA ASP A 87 -52.07 -23.58 19.70
C ASP A 87 -52.48 -22.11 19.39
N LYS A 88 -51.53 -21.18 19.30
CA LYS A 88 -51.85 -19.75 19.11
C LYS A 88 -51.16 -19.17 17.88
N ASP A 89 -51.95 -18.48 17.07
CA ASP A 89 -51.46 -17.62 16.00
C ASP A 89 -51.15 -16.25 16.56
N VAL A 90 -49.90 -15.81 16.41
CA VAL A 90 -49.42 -14.54 16.92
C VAL A 90 -48.78 -13.75 15.79
N SER A 91 -49.12 -12.46 15.72
CA SER A 91 -48.41 -11.52 14.85
C SER A 91 -47.10 -11.10 15.48
N VAL A 92 -46.01 -11.36 14.81
CA VAL A 92 -44.64 -10.99 15.25
C VAL A 92 -44.09 -9.93 14.33
N THR A 93 -43.47 -8.91 14.88
CA THR A 93 -42.68 -7.95 14.11
C THR A 93 -41.30 -8.53 13.80
N GLU A 94 -40.98 -8.69 12.53
CA GLU A 94 -39.65 -9.05 12.04
C GLU A 94 -39.07 -7.87 11.25
N TYR A 95 -37.77 -7.89 11.03
CA TYR A 95 -37.10 -6.88 10.23
C TYR A 95 -36.55 -7.50 8.94
N THR A 96 -36.58 -6.74 7.85
CA THR A 96 -35.84 -7.10 6.64
C THR A 96 -34.35 -7.17 6.95
N MET A 97 -33.58 -7.84 6.10
CA MET A 97 -32.12 -7.90 6.31
C MET A 97 -31.51 -6.50 6.33
N SER A 98 -30.67 -6.26 7.33
CA SER A 98 -29.81 -5.08 7.39
C SER A 98 -28.93 -4.97 6.14
N GLU A 99 -28.82 -3.78 5.56
CA GLU A 99 -27.94 -3.52 4.42
C GLU A 99 -26.47 -3.87 4.73
N ILE A 100 -26.03 -3.61 5.96
CA ILE A 100 -24.68 -3.94 6.42
C ILE A 100 -24.45 -5.46 6.41
N ILE A 101 -25.43 -6.25 6.89
CA ILE A 101 -25.31 -7.71 6.89
C ILE A 101 -25.49 -8.26 5.47
N ALA A 102 -26.39 -7.69 4.67
CA ALA A 102 -26.57 -8.08 3.28
C ALA A 102 -25.30 -7.88 2.45
N SER A 103 -24.56 -6.79 2.68
CA SER A 103 -23.29 -6.53 1.98
C SER A 103 -22.21 -7.57 2.32
N ILE A 104 -22.22 -8.13 3.55
CA ILE A 104 -21.35 -9.25 3.92
C ILE A 104 -21.67 -10.47 3.07
N TYR A 105 -22.96 -10.88 3.02
CA TYR A 105 -23.37 -12.04 2.23
C TYR A 105 -23.09 -11.85 0.73
N ALA A 106 -23.37 -10.67 0.19
CA ALA A 106 -23.05 -10.34 -1.20
C ALA A 106 -21.54 -10.44 -1.49
N LYS A 107 -20.69 -9.99 -0.55
CA LYS A 107 -19.24 -10.10 -0.67
C LYS A 107 -18.78 -11.57 -0.60
N MET A 108 -19.35 -12.36 0.30
CA MET A 108 -19.06 -13.81 0.39
C MET A 108 -19.42 -14.53 -0.91
N GLU A 109 -20.58 -14.22 -1.48
CA GLU A 109 -21.03 -14.82 -2.74
C GLU A 109 -20.14 -14.42 -3.92
N ALA A 110 -19.78 -13.12 -4.00
CA ALA A 110 -18.96 -12.60 -5.09
C ALA A 110 -17.51 -13.11 -5.04
N THR A 111 -16.94 -13.32 -3.84
CA THR A 111 -15.53 -13.69 -3.67
C THR A 111 -15.29 -15.16 -3.37
N GLY A 112 -16.32 -15.89 -2.94
CA GLY A 112 -16.17 -17.26 -2.42
C GLY A 112 -15.49 -17.35 -1.06
N LEU A 113 -15.14 -16.21 -0.42
CA LEU A 113 -14.49 -16.15 0.88
C LEU A 113 -15.54 -16.13 2.00
N SER A 114 -15.48 -17.10 2.92
CA SER A 114 -16.38 -17.17 4.07
C SER A 114 -15.93 -16.35 5.27
N GLU A 115 -14.67 -15.92 5.30
CA GLU A 115 -14.05 -15.16 6.39
C GLU A 115 -13.71 -13.74 5.92
N GLY A 116 -13.86 -12.76 6.82
CA GLY A 116 -13.68 -11.36 6.43
C GLY A 116 -13.58 -10.36 7.57
N ILE A 117 -13.37 -9.12 7.18
CA ILE A 117 -13.41 -7.94 8.06
C ILE A 117 -14.61 -7.09 7.64
N LEU A 118 -15.46 -6.78 8.60
CA LEU A 118 -16.45 -5.71 8.48
C LEU A 118 -15.84 -4.44 9.08
N PHE A 119 -15.44 -3.51 8.22
CA PHE A 119 -14.92 -2.21 8.61
C PHE A 119 -16.03 -1.16 8.57
N ILE A 120 -16.27 -0.50 9.71
CA ILE A 120 -17.28 0.56 9.86
C ILE A 120 -16.56 1.87 10.13
N ASP A 121 -16.54 2.72 9.11
CA ASP A 121 -15.90 4.03 9.23
C ASP A 121 -16.86 5.08 9.80
N GLU A 122 -16.29 6.09 10.46
CA GLU A 122 -16.99 7.22 11.07
C GLU A 122 -18.05 6.82 12.10
N ILE A 123 -17.80 5.75 12.86
CA ILE A 123 -18.77 5.15 13.80
C ILE A 123 -19.31 6.14 14.84
N ASN A 124 -18.59 7.19 15.19
CA ASN A 124 -18.97 8.20 16.15
C ASN A 124 -19.58 9.49 15.53
N CYS A 125 -19.75 9.50 14.20
CA CYS A 125 -20.44 10.56 13.45
C CYS A 125 -21.91 10.21 13.13
N VAL A 126 -22.43 9.13 13.69
CA VAL A 126 -23.81 8.67 13.44
C VAL A 126 -24.87 9.60 14.04
N SER A 127 -26.06 9.63 13.43
CA SER A 127 -27.19 10.37 13.95
C SER A 127 -27.60 9.92 15.34
N GLU A 128 -28.24 10.81 16.13
CA GLU A 128 -28.73 10.51 17.48
C GLU A 128 -29.63 9.29 17.55
N THR A 129 -30.44 9.07 16.52
CA THR A 129 -31.40 7.96 16.45
C THR A 129 -30.72 6.64 16.11
N LEU A 130 -29.57 6.67 15.45
CA LEU A 130 -28.84 5.47 15.04
C LEU A 130 -27.75 5.07 16.05
N ALA A 131 -27.15 6.02 16.77
CA ALA A 131 -26.03 5.77 17.68
C ALA A 131 -26.29 4.64 18.69
N PRO A 132 -27.42 4.57 19.42
CA PRO A 132 -27.68 3.48 20.36
C PRO A 132 -27.71 2.12 19.69
N THR A 133 -28.25 2.06 18.47
CA THR A 133 -28.33 0.82 17.69
C THR A 133 -26.96 0.34 17.23
N MET A 134 -26.10 1.27 16.80
CA MET A 134 -24.73 0.94 16.40
C MET A 134 -23.88 0.49 17.58
N LEU A 135 -24.04 1.11 18.74
CA LEU A 135 -23.38 0.67 19.98
C LEU A 135 -23.82 -0.73 20.36
N GLN A 136 -25.13 -1.02 20.30
CA GLN A 136 -25.66 -2.35 20.53
C GLN A 136 -25.13 -3.36 19.49
N PHE A 137 -25.01 -2.95 18.23
CA PHE A 137 -24.42 -3.80 17.18
C PHE A 137 -22.97 -4.16 17.49
N LEU A 138 -22.13 -3.20 17.89
CA LEU A 138 -20.75 -3.49 18.29
C LEU A 138 -20.68 -4.48 19.47
N GLN A 139 -21.64 -4.43 20.39
CA GLN A 139 -21.68 -5.31 21.56
C GLN A 139 -22.18 -6.72 21.23
N CYS A 140 -23.29 -6.82 20.49
CA CYS A 140 -24.01 -8.06 20.26
C CYS A 140 -23.69 -8.70 18.91
N LYS A 141 -23.10 -7.95 17.98
CA LYS A 141 -22.86 -8.34 16.58
C LYS A 141 -24.15 -8.72 15.84
N THR A 142 -25.26 -8.10 16.22
CA THR A 142 -26.58 -8.36 15.65
C THR A 142 -27.34 -7.08 15.34
N PHE A 143 -28.08 -7.07 14.25
CA PHE A 143 -29.14 -6.10 13.98
C PHE A 143 -30.48 -6.84 14.06
N GLY A 144 -31.31 -6.51 15.05
CA GLY A 144 -32.54 -7.22 15.30
C GLY A 144 -32.30 -8.72 15.57
N ASN A 145 -32.85 -9.57 14.70
CA ASN A 145 -32.68 -11.02 14.75
C ASN A 145 -31.58 -11.57 13.83
N GLN A 146 -30.81 -10.68 13.21
CA GLN A 146 -29.79 -11.07 12.23
C GLN A 146 -28.40 -10.83 12.78
N ALA A 147 -27.59 -11.88 12.82
CA ALA A 147 -26.21 -11.84 13.31
C ALA A 147 -25.22 -11.67 12.14
N VAL A 148 -24.09 -11.02 12.44
CA VAL A 148 -22.92 -11.07 11.57
C VAL A 148 -22.46 -12.54 11.44
N PRO A 149 -22.20 -13.04 10.23
CA PRO A 149 -21.74 -14.41 10.03
C PRO A 149 -20.48 -14.72 10.85
N ALA A 150 -20.38 -15.96 11.33
CA ALA A 150 -19.17 -16.44 11.99
C ALA A 150 -17.97 -16.30 11.01
N GLY A 151 -16.79 -15.95 11.55
CA GLY A 151 -15.60 -15.68 10.71
C GLY A 151 -15.47 -14.22 10.22
N TRP A 152 -16.40 -13.35 10.62
CA TRP A 152 -16.30 -11.92 10.32
C TRP A 152 -15.89 -11.11 11.56
N VAL A 153 -14.74 -10.44 11.45
CA VAL A 153 -14.16 -9.58 12.49
C VAL A 153 -14.66 -8.16 12.29
N ILE A 154 -15.20 -7.54 13.34
CA ILE A 154 -15.66 -6.14 13.27
C ILE A 154 -14.52 -5.22 13.68
N VAL A 155 -14.21 -4.26 12.80
CA VAL A 155 -13.31 -3.12 13.05
C VAL A 155 -14.09 -1.84 12.81
N ALA A 156 -14.10 -0.94 13.75
CA ALA A 156 -14.73 0.37 13.62
C ALA A 156 -13.67 1.46 13.69
N ALA A 157 -13.89 2.57 13.01
CA ALA A 157 -13.02 3.74 13.06
C ALA A 157 -13.82 5.00 13.38
N GLY A 158 -13.18 5.92 14.10
CA GLY A 158 -13.74 7.22 14.42
C GLY A 158 -12.66 8.29 14.51
N ASN A 159 -13.09 9.54 14.52
CA ASN A 159 -12.21 10.69 14.74
C ASN A 159 -12.45 11.25 16.16
N PRO A 160 -11.41 11.73 16.86
CA PRO A 160 -11.57 12.43 18.13
C PRO A 160 -12.41 13.70 17.99
N PRO A 161 -13.12 14.15 19.06
CA PRO A 161 -14.02 15.31 19.02
C PRO A 161 -13.35 16.63 18.62
N GLU A 162 -12.07 16.78 18.86
CA GLU A 162 -11.29 17.96 18.47
C GLU A 162 -11.22 18.19 16.95
N TYR A 163 -11.42 17.13 16.17
CA TYR A 163 -11.36 17.21 14.70
C TYR A 163 -12.73 17.29 14.03
N ASN A 164 -13.80 16.97 14.74
CA ASN A 164 -15.15 17.01 14.19
C ASN A 164 -16.19 17.31 15.27
N LYS A 165 -16.82 18.48 15.19
CA LYS A 165 -17.83 18.93 16.15
C LYS A 165 -19.11 18.07 16.18
N SER A 166 -19.35 17.27 15.16
CA SER A 166 -20.50 16.36 15.08
C SER A 166 -20.25 15.02 15.76
N VAL A 167 -19.04 14.78 16.28
CA VAL A 167 -18.63 13.54 16.90
C VAL A 167 -19.15 13.45 18.35
N ARG A 168 -19.50 12.24 18.76
CA ARG A 168 -19.88 11.89 20.11
C ARG A 168 -18.82 11.07 20.80
N ASP A 169 -18.62 11.30 22.08
CA ASP A 169 -17.82 10.44 22.92
C ASP A 169 -18.56 9.13 23.22
N PHE A 170 -17.78 8.04 23.27
CA PHE A 170 -18.30 6.76 23.71
C PHE A 170 -18.35 6.70 25.24
N ASP A 171 -19.42 6.13 25.76
CA ASP A 171 -19.53 5.86 27.19
C ASP A 171 -18.59 4.73 27.65
N ILE A 172 -18.35 4.65 28.96
CA ILE A 172 -17.46 3.65 29.55
C ILE A 172 -17.97 2.23 29.28
N VAL A 173 -19.30 2.03 29.22
CA VAL A 173 -19.91 0.72 28.96
C VAL A 173 -19.59 0.21 27.57
N THR A 174 -19.57 1.10 26.59
CA THR A 174 -19.16 0.78 25.21
C THR A 174 -17.65 0.54 25.13
N LEU A 175 -16.85 1.41 25.74
CA LEU A 175 -15.39 1.30 25.73
C LEU A 175 -14.89 0.01 26.39
N ASP A 176 -15.56 -0.48 27.44
CA ASP A 176 -15.23 -1.76 28.08
C ASP A 176 -15.46 -2.99 27.16
N ARG A 177 -16.30 -2.85 26.13
CA ARG A 177 -16.67 -3.95 25.23
C ARG A 177 -15.94 -3.95 23.89
N VAL A 178 -15.17 -2.91 23.61
CA VAL A 178 -14.33 -2.79 22.41
C VAL A 178 -12.85 -2.84 22.77
N ARG A 179 -12.01 -3.08 21.78
CA ARG A 179 -10.56 -2.94 21.89
C ARG A 179 -10.16 -1.61 21.23
N ARG A 180 -10.06 -0.55 22.05
CA ARG A 180 -9.70 0.79 21.57
C ARG A 180 -8.21 0.88 21.27
N MET A 181 -7.87 1.47 20.13
CA MET A 181 -6.53 1.81 19.69
C MET A 181 -6.51 3.28 19.28
N ASP A 182 -5.73 4.08 20.00
CA ASP A 182 -5.54 5.50 19.69
C ASP A 182 -4.34 5.65 18.78
N ILE A 183 -4.57 6.21 17.57
CA ILE A 183 -3.59 6.30 16.49
C ILE A 183 -3.17 7.76 16.35
N GLU A 184 -1.87 7.98 16.20
CA GLU A 184 -1.25 9.30 16.02
C GLU A 184 -0.46 9.34 14.71
N PRO A 185 -0.38 10.52 14.06
CA PRO A 185 0.48 10.71 12.88
C PRO A 185 1.95 10.45 13.24
N ASP A 186 2.66 9.75 12.35
CA ASP A 186 4.07 9.39 12.52
C ASP A 186 4.75 9.48 11.15
N LEU A 187 5.55 10.53 10.93
CA LEU A 187 6.22 10.78 9.65
C LEU A 187 7.20 9.66 9.27
N PRO A 188 8.09 9.17 10.14
CA PRO A 188 8.95 8.03 9.82
C PRO A 188 8.19 6.81 9.30
N VAL A 189 7.11 6.43 9.98
CA VAL A 189 6.26 5.30 9.56
C VAL A 189 5.53 5.59 8.25
N TRP A 190 5.04 6.82 8.06
CA TRP A 190 4.42 7.21 6.80
C TRP A 190 5.43 7.20 5.65
N LYS A 191 6.69 7.59 5.88
CA LYS A 191 7.74 7.52 4.86
C LYS A 191 8.04 6.09 4.40
N ASP A 192 8.01 5.10 5.31
CA ASP A 192 8.15 3.69 4.93
C ASP A 192 7.03 3.27 3.93
N TYR A 193 5.80 3.66 4.24
CA TYR A 193 4.66 3.46 3.33
C TYR A 193 4.82 4.25 2.03
N ALA A 194 5.20 5.52 2.12
CA ALA A 194 5.32 6.43 0.99
C ALA A 194 6.34 5.95 -0.05
N ARG A 195 7.47 5.38 0.39
CA ARG A 195 8.46 4.75 -0.49
C ARG A 195 7.87 3.53 -1.21
N ALA A 196 7.17 2.66 -0.49
CA ALA A 196 6.52 1.49 -1.06
C ALA A 196 5.34 1.85 -1.99
N ALA A 197 4.69 2.98 -1.76
CA ALA A 197 3.60 3.50 -2.58
C ALA A 197 4.07 4.40 -3.73
N HIS A 198 5.40 4.61 -3.87
CA HIS A 198 6.01 5.49 -4.88
C HIS A 198 5.46 6.92 -4.82
N ILE A 199 5.37 7.49 -3.61
CA ILE A 199 5.02 8.90 -3.43
C ILE A 199 6.09 9.78 -4.06
N HIS A 200 5.66 10.84 -4.75
CA HIS A 200 6.51 11.75 -5.51
C HIS A 200 7.71 12.25 -4.70
N SER A 201 8.90 12.10 -5.28
CA SER A 201 10.17 12.31 -4.57
C SER A 201 10.37 13.74 -4.06
N ALA A 202 9.79 14.76 -4.71
CA ALA A 202 9.81 16.12 -4.20
C ALA A 202 9.08 16.25 -2.85
N ILE A 203 7.99 15.52 -2.65
CA ILE A 203 7.25 15.50 -1.37
C ILE A 203 8.09 14.84 -0.28
N LEU A 204 8.70 13.69 -0.57
CA LEU A 204 9.57 12.98 0.38
C LEU A 204 10.77 13.83 0.78
N SER A 205 11.43 14.48 -0.19
CA SER A 205 12.57 15.36 0.02
C SER A 205 12.18 16.62 0.81
N TYR A 206 11.05 17.24 0.48
CA TYR A 206 10.53 18.38 1.24
C TYR A 206 10.25 18.04 2.70
N LEU A 207 9.61 16.90 2.94
CA LEU A 207 9.29 16.44 4.29
C LEU A 207 10.51 15.93 5.06
N GLU A 208 11.64 15.65 4.40
CA GLU A 208 12.93 15.44 5.07
C GLU A 208 13.47 16.74 5.65
N LEU A 209 13.39 17.82 4.88
CA LEU A 209 13.84 19.15 5.30
C LEU A 209 12.89 19.79 6.31
N HIS A 210 11.57 19.55 6.15
CA HIS A 210 10.50 20.18 6.92
C HIS A 210 9.57 19.17 7.57
N PRO A 211 10.05 18.28 8.47
CA PRO A 211 9.25 17.18 9.04
C PRO A 211 8.02 17.68 9.80
N GLN A 212 8.04 18.91 10.34
CA GLN A 212 6.90 19.53 11.02
C GLN A 212 5.73 19.83 10.08
N ASN A 213 5.96 19.90 8.76
CA ASN A 213 4.93 20.20 7.76
C ASN A 213 4.18 18.95 7.28
N PHE A 214 4.46 17.78 7.83
CA PHE A 214 3.80 16.53 7.47
C PHE A 214 2.32 16.50 7.86
N TYR A 215 2.02 16.89 9.09
CA TYR A 215 0.67 16.82 9.64
C TYR A 215 0.42 17.99 10.59
N GLN A 216 -0.48 18.88 10.22
CA GLN A 216 -0.90 20.02 11.04
C GLN A 216 -2.39 20.27 10.83
N ILE A 217 -3.09 20.60 11.92
CA ILE A 217 -4.47 21.07 11.89
C ILE A 217 -4.56 22.26 12.85
N ASN A 218 -4.71 23.46 12.28
CA ASN A 218 -4.77 24.71 13.01
C ASN A 218 -6.15 25.36 12.77
N ALA A 219 -6.90 25.58 13.85
CA ALA A 219 -8.15 26.31 13.80
C ALA A 219 -7.93 27.72 14.36
N ASP A 220 -8.17 28.73 13.56
CA ASP A 220 -8.09 30.14 13.95
C ASP A 220 -9.42 30.87 13.62
N VAL A 221 -9.41 32.19 13.78
CA VAL A 221 -10.61 33.05 13.54
C VAL A 221 -10.99 33.06 12.07
N ASP A 222 -10.05 32.87 11.18
CA ASP A 222 -10.23 32.95 9.72
C ASP A 222 -10.64 31.61 9.10
N GLY A 223 -10.60 30.52 9.90
CA GLY A 223 -11.00 29.19 9.45
C GLY A 223 -10.07 28.07 9.95
N THR A 224 -10.25 26.87 9.42
CA THR A 224 -9.38 25.73 9.70
C THR A 224 -8.40 25.55 8.58
N GLN A 225 -7.11 25.68 8.89
CA GLN A 225 -6.01 25.35 7.99
C GLN A 225 -5.45 23.99 8.34
N PHE A 226 -5.21 23.15 7.35
CA PHE A 226 -4.70 21.80 7.63
C PHE A 226 -3.85 21.22 6.50
N VAL A 227 -2.97 20.33 6.89
CA VAL A 227 -2.25 19.40 6.01
C VAL A 227 -2.26 18.01 6.64
N THR A 228 -2.48 17.00 5.83
CA THR A 228 -2.60 15.61 6.29
C THR A 228 -1.80 14.66 5.38
N ALA A 229 -1.54 13.46 5.84
CA ALA A 229 -0.89 12.42 5.03
C ALA A 229 -1.67 12.13 3.74
N ARG A 230 -3.02 12.14 3.78
CA ARG A 230 -3.87 12.00 2.59
C ARG A 230 -3.66 13.15 1.60
N GLY A 231 -3.58 14.39 2.08
CA GLY A 231 -3.34 15.54 1.20
C GLY A 231 -2.02 15.41 0.44
N TRP A 232 -0.95 14.95 1.08
CA TRP A 232 0.33 14.68 0.43
C TRP A 232 0.26 13.54 -0.59
N GLU A 233 -0.47 12.46 -0.28
CA GLU A 233 -0.64 11.32 -1.19
C GLU A 233 -1.48 11.69 -2.42
N ASP A 234 -2.59 12.39 -2.23
CA ASP A 234 -3.45 12.83 -3.32
C ASP A 234 -2.71 13.83 -4.24
N LEU A 235 -1.95 14.76 -3.66
CA LEU A 235 -1.08 15.67 -4.41
C LEU A 235 0.00 14.90 -5.19
N SER A 236 0.63 13.90 -4.59
CA SER A 236 1.61 13.04 -5.28
C SER A 236 1.03 12.40 -6.54
N ASN A 237 -0.12 11.77 -6.43
CA ASN A 237 -0.78 11.13 -7.59
C ASN A 237 -1.06 12.13 -8.73
N LEU A 238 -1.39 13.37 -8.37
CA LEU A 238 -1.61 14.42 -9.34
C LEU A 238 -0.30 14.89 -9.97
N LEU A 239 0.76 15.12 -9.18
CA LEU A 239 2.07 15.54 -9.68
C LEU A 239 2.64 14.52 -10.67
N ASP A 240 2.60 13.22 -10.34
CA ASP A 240 3.04 12.15 -11.23
C ASP A 240 2.25 12.15 -12.56
N THR A 241 0.94 12.38 -12.48
CA THR A 241 0.09 12.46 -13.67
C THR A 241 0.40 13.71 -14.49
N TYR A 242 0.62 14.85 -13.85
CA TYR A 242 0.98 16.10 -14.51
C TYR A 242 2.32 15.98 -15.21
N GLU A 243 3.34 15.38 -14.57
CA GLU A 243 4.63 15.11 -15.22
C GLU A 243 4.47 14.24 -16.46
N ALA A 244 3.68 13.16 -16.37
CA ALA A 244 3.43 12.28 -17.53
C ALA A 244 2.71 12.99 -18.69
N LEU A 245 1.92 14.02 -18.41
CA LEU A 245 1.21 14.84 -19.39
C LEU A 245 2.01 16.08 -19.83
N GLY A 246 3.16 16.35 -19.23
CA GLY A 246 3.96 17.57 -19.46
C GLY A 246 3.29 18.85 -18.93
N LEU A 247 2.45 18.73 -17.93
CA LEU A 247 1.79 19.85 -17.23
C LEU A 247 2.60 20.26 -16.00
N GLN A 248 2.44 21.50 -15.55
CA GLN A 248 3.07 22.02 -14.33
C GLN A 248 2.00 22.32 -13.28
N ALA A 249 2.28 21.95 -12.05
CA ALA A 249 1.45 22.30 -10.90
C ALA A 249 1.88 23.68 -10.39
N ASP A 250 0.92 24.56 -10.22
CA ASP A 250 1.10 25.89 -9.63
C ASP A 250 0.71 25.91 -8.15
N GLU A 251 0.95 27.04 -7.49
CA GLU A 251 0.63 27.25 -6.08
C GLU A 251 -0.87 27.11 -5.80
N GLU A 252 -1.75 27.56 -6.71
CA GLU A 252 -3.20 27.51 -6.53
C GLU A 252 -3.68 26.06 -6.50
N LEU A 253 -3.17 25.21 -7.40
CA LEU A 253 -3.42 23.78 -7.42
C LEU A 253 -2.92 23.08 -6.13
N ILE A 254 -1.70 23.40 -5.67
CA ILE A 254 -1.14 22.84 -4.45
C ILE A 254 -2.01 23.17 -3.24
N ARG A 255 -2.54 24.39 -3.16
CA ARG A 255 -3.47 24.82 -2.09
C ARG A 255 -4.77 24.04 -2.03
N GLU A 256 -5.22 23.47 -3.14
CA GLU A 256 -6.43 22.64 -3.15
C GLU A 256 -6.23 21.33 -2.34
N TYR A 257 -5.00 20.81 -2.29
CA TYR A 257 -4.63 19.58 -1.55
C TYR A 257 -4.04 19.89 -0.17
N ILE A 258 -3.21 20.92 -0.09
CA ILE A 258 -2.54 21.35 1.13
C ILE A 258 -3.23 22.64 1.61
N GLN A 259 -4.31 22.47 2.37
CA GLN A 259 -5.16 23.60 2.82
C GLN A 259 -4.54 24.36 4.01
N HIS A 260 -3.21 24.38 4.09
CA HIS A 260 -2.44 25.21 5.00
C HIS A 260 -1.59 26.19 4.17
N LEU A 261 -2.01 27.46 4.12
CA LEU A 261 -1.48 28.46 3.19
C LEU A 261 0.04 28.55 3.17
N LYS A 262 0.65 28.70 4.35
CA LYS A 262 2.12 28.83 4.44
C LYS A 262 2.86 27.57 3.97
N ILE A 263 2.32 26.38 4.24
CA ILE A 263 2.93 25.13 3.82
C ILE A 263 2.78 24.95 2.32
N ALA A 264 1.65 25.32 1.75
CA ALA A 264 1.42 25.26 0.31
C ALA A 264 2.34 26.21 -0.47
N GLU A 265 2.49 27.47 0.01
CA GLU A 265 3.44 28.45 -0.55
C GLU A 265 4.88 27.94 -0.50
N ASP A 266 5.30 27.43 0.66
CA ASP A 266 6.66 26.91 0.89
C ASP A 266 6.96 25.70 0.01
N PHE A 267 6.02 24.76 -0.06
CA PHE A 267 6.15 23.57 -0.93
C PHE A 267 6.13 23.93 -2.42
N SER A 268 5.31 24.90 -2.84
CA SER A 268 5.27 25.36 -4.24
C SER A 268 6.63 25.94 -4.66
N ALA A 269 7.20 26.82 -3.84
CA ALA A 269 8.53 27.37 -4.09
C ALA A 269 9.63 26.27 -4.11
N TYR A 270 9.51 25.28 -3.22
CA TYR A 270 10.42 24.14 -3.21
C TYR A 270 10.28 23.28 -4.48
N LEU A 271 9.07 23.01 -4.95
CA LEU A 271 8.78 22.21 -6.14
C LEU A 271 9.35 22.85 -7.40
N ASP A 272 9.24 24.18 -7.55
CA ASP A 272 9.83 24.94 -8.65
C ASP A 272 11.36 24.79 -8.69
N LEU A 273 12.00 24.89 -7.51
CA LEU A 273 13.44 24.67 -7.38
C LEU A 273 13.84 23.21 -7.68
N TYR A 274 13.04 22.25 -7.22
CA TYR A 274 13.26 20.83 -7.46
C TYR A 274 13.28 20.50 -8.96
N TYR A 275 12.32 20.99 -9.74
CA TYR A 275 12.30 20.82 -11.19
C TYR A 275 13.46 21.53 -11.87
N LYS A 276 13.75 22.76 -11.46
CA LYS A 276 14.91 23.50 -11.97
C LYS A 276 16.22 22.74 -11.72
N TYR A 277 16.41 22.17 -10.55
CA TYR A 277 17.61 21.39 -10.24
C TYR A 277 17.69 20.11 -11.07
N ARG A 278 16.58 19.44 -11.29
CA ARG A 278 16.52 18.27 -12.18
C ARG A 278 17.06 18.56 -13.58
N ASP A 279 16.63 19.69 -14.14
CA ASP A 279 17.04 20.10 -15.49
C ASP A 279 18.47 20.66 -15.51
N ASP A 280 18.83 21.53 -14.55
CA ASP A 280 20.12 22.19 -14.49
C ASP A 280 21.29 21.23 -14.21
N TYR A 281 21.06 20.19 -13.43
CA TYR A 281 22.08 19.19 -13.09
C TYR A 281 22.15 18.03 -14.09
N GLY A 282 21.13 17.81 -14.91
CA GLY A 282 21.07 16.71 -15.87
C GLY A 282 21.14 15.36 -15.19
N VAL A 283 20.15 15.05 -14.35
CA VAL A 283 20.09 13.82 -13.52
C VAL A 283 20.20 12.56 -14.37
N GLU A 284 19.53 12.54 -15.54
CA GLU A 284 19.58 11.41 -16.47
C GLU A 284 20.99 11.19 -17.04
N GLU A 285 21.72 12.26 -17.36
CA GLU A 285 23.10 12.19 -17.83
C GLU A 285 24.03 11.67 -16.71
N ILE A 286 23.80 12.07 -15.45
CA ILE A 286 24.56 11.56 -14.31
C ILE A 286 24.35 10.05 -14.15
N LEU A 287 23.11 9.60 -14.19
CA LEU A 287 22.75 8.18 -14.08
C LEU A 287 23.19 7.33 -15.30
N ALA A 288 23.43 7.98 -16.44
CA ALA A 288 24.05 7.37 -17.59
C ALA A 288 25.61 7.38 -17.56
N GLY A 289 26.22 7.87 -16.45
CA GLY A 289 27.67 7.97 -16.31
C GLY A 289 28.31 9.12 -17.11
N GLN A 290 27.51 10.13 -17.48
CA GLN A 290 27.93 11.27 -18.35
C GLN A 290 27.83 12.61 -17.62
N ALA A 291 28.17 12.64 -16.32
CA ALA A 291 28.16 13.86 -15.53
C ALA A 291 29.09 14.93 -16.08
N LYS A 292 28.58 16.14 -16.31
CA LYS A 292 29.36 17.26 -16.86
C LYS A 292 30.27 17.87 -15.78
N PRO A 293 31.54 18.27 -16.08
CA PRO A 293 32.41 18.89 -15.10
C PRO A 293 31.85 20.16 -14.44
N ALA A 294 31.00 20.91 -15.16
CA ALA A 294 30.35 22.10 -14.66
C ALA A 294 29.40 21.81 -13.47
N VAL A 295 28.83 20.61 -13.39
CA VAL A 295 27.95 20.17 -12.29
C VAL A 295 28.76 20.13 -10.98
N PHE A 296 29.94 19.54 -10.98
CA PHE A 296 30.80 19.46 -9.80
C PHE A 296 31.23 20.85 -9.31
N ALA A 297 31.58 21.76 -10.23
CA ALA A 297 31.97 23.14 -9.87
C ALA A 297 30.80 23.91 -9.22
N ARG A 298 29.57 23.68 -9.69
CA ARG A 298 28.35 24.28 -9.11
C ARG A 298 28.07 23.73 -7.71
N LEU A 299 28.18 22.43 -7.51
CA LEU A 299 27.90 21.75 -6.23
C LEU A 299 28.84 22.20 -5.10
N LEU A 300 30.09 22.59 -5.42
CA LEU A 300 31.02 23.15 -4.41
C LEU A 300 30.51 24.44 -3.76
N GLN A 301 29.62 25.18 -4.43
CA GLN A 301 29.06 26.44 -3.94
C GLN A 301 27.58 26.32 -3.55
N ALA A 302 26.95 25.18 -3.84
CA ALA A 302 25.53 24.94 -3.60
C ALA A 302 25.24 24.84 -2.09
N PRO A 303 24.13 25.43 -1.60
CA PRO A 303 23.67 25.24 -0.24
C PRO A 303 23.26 23.79 0.00
N PHE A 304 23.18 23.40 1.27
CA PHE A 304 22.85 22.01 1.66
C PHE A 304 21.52 21.51 1.07
N ASP A 305 20.49 22.35 1.05
CA ASP A 305 19.16 22.02 0.54
C ASP A 305 19.19 21.69 -0.96
N GLU A 306 19.97 22.43 -1.76
CA GLU A 306 20.16 22.16 -3.18
C GLU A 306 20.90 20.83 -3.39
N ARG A 307 21.93 20.55 -2.59
CA ARG A 307 22.69 19.29 -2.65
C ARG A 307 21.82 18.09 -2.24
N LEU A 308 21.00 18.25 -1.19
CA LEU A 308 20.07 17.21 -0.76
C LEU A 308 18.97 16.96 -1.80
N SER A 309 18.47 18.01 -2.45
CA SER A 309 17.50 17.88 -3.55
C SER A 309 18.07 17.07 -4.71
N LEU A 310 19.35 17.28 -5.06
CA LEU A 310 20.01 16.50 -6.09
C LEU A 310 20.17 15.02 -5.69
N VAL A 311 20.54 14.73 -4.44
CA VAL A 311 20.60 13.35 -3.92
C VAL A 311 19.23 12.68 -4.05
N SER A 312 18.15 13.39 -3.68
CA SER A 312 16.78 12.88 -3.80
C SER A 312 16.36 12.63 -5.25
N LEU A 313 16.77 13.48 -6.19
CA LEU A 313 16.55 13.29 -7.62
C LEU A 313 17.29 12.06 -8.16
N LEU A 314 18.53 11.83 -7.75
CA LEU A 314 19.29 10.62 -8.13
C LEU A 314 18.62 9.35 -7.58
N LEU A 315 18.19 9.39 -6.32
CA LEU A 315 17.47 8.27 -5.69
C LEU A 315 16.14 7.97 -6.40
N ALA A 316 15.38 8.98 -6.80
CA ALA A 316 14.15 8.83 -7.58
C ALA A 316 14.41 8.18 -8.94
N GLY A 317 15.45 8.64 -9.64
CA GLY A 317 15.84 8.04 -10.93
C GLY A 317 16.32 6.59 -10.79
N LEU A 318 16.98 6.23 -9.69
CA LEU A 318 17.36 4.85 -9.37
C LEU A 318 16.14 4.00 -9.00
N ASP A 319 15.23 4.52 -8.18
CA ASP A 319 14.00 3.83 -7.76
C ASP A 319 13.14 3.42 -8.95
N THR A 320 12.99 4.31 -9.92
CA THR A 320 12.30 4.03 -11.19
C THR A 320 12.94 2.84 -11.92
N ARG A 321 14.27 2.77 -11.98
CA ARG A 321 15.00 1.70 -12.66
C ARG A 321 14.96 0.39 -11.89
N PHE A 322 15.07 0.44 -10.58
CA PHE A 322 14.96 -0.75 -9.72
C PHE A 322 13.55 -1.34 -9.79
N THR A 323 12.53 -0.51 -9.69
CA THR A 323 11.13 -0.93 -9.83
C THR A 323 10.89 -1.58 -11.18
N ALA A 324 11.38 -1.00 -12.28
CA ALA A 324 11.26 -1.58 -13.62
C ALA A 324 11.99 -2.93 -13.74
N SER A 325 13.16 -3.09 -13.10
CA SER A 325 13.89 -4.36 -13.07
C SER A 325 13.14 -5.43 -12.29
N LEU A 326 12.68 -5.12 -11.08
CA LEU A 326 11.91 -6.05 -10.24
C LEU A 326 10.58 -6.45 -10.88
N GLN A 327 9.94 -5.51 -11.59
CA GLN A 327 8.72 -5.79 -12.34
C GLN A 327 8.99 -6.73 -13.51
N ALA A 328 10.08 -6.53 -14.25
CA ALA A 328 10.50 -7.42 -15.34
C ALA A 328 10.81 -8.84 -14.81
N ASP A 329 11.44 -8.94 -13.62
CA ASP A 329 11.69 -10.20 -12.93
C ASP A 329 10.38 -10.91 -12.57
N ALA A 330 9.46 -10.23 -11.91
CA ALA A 330 8.17 -10.79 -11.52
C ALA A 330 7.33 -11.27 -12.71
N VAL A 331 7.33 -10.51 -13.81
CA VAL A 331 6.63 -10.88 -15.05
C VAL A 331 7.28 -12.11 -15.69
N ALA A 332 8.62 -12.17 -15.77
CA ALA A 332 9.35 -13.30 -16.32
C ALA A 332 9.11 -14.58 -15.50
N ASP A 333 9.15 -14.48 -14.17
CA ASP A 333 8.90 -15.62 -13.28
C ASP A 333 7.46 -16.16 -13.41
N ALA A 334 6.48 -15.26 -13.50
CA ALA A 334 5.09 -15.65 -13.71
C ALA A 334 4.88 -16.31 -15.08
N CYS A 335 5.47 -15.76 -16.15
CA CYS A 335 5.45 -16.35 -17.48
C CYS A 335 6.15 -17.72 -17.52
N TYR A 336 7.27 -17.86 -16.82
CA TYR A 336 7.97 -19.14 -16.69
C TYR A 336 7.10 -20.20 -15.97
N ALA A 337 6.48 -19.82 -14.87
CA ALA A 337 5.57 -20.71 -14.14
C ALA A 337 4.39 -21.15 -15.02
N PHE A 338 3.80 -20.20 -15.77
CA PHE A 338 2.72 -20.48 -16.72
C PHE A 338 3.17 -21.48 -17.80
N LEU A 339 4.32 -21.24 -18.46
CA LEU A 339 4.84 -22.11 -19.49
C LEU A 339 5.21 -23.50 -18.99
N ARG A 340 5.64 -23.63 -17.73
CA ARG A 340 5.90 -24.91 -17.10
C ARG A 340 4.62 -25.78 -17.01
N GLU A 341 3.51 -25.17 -16.66
CA GLU A 341 2.20 -25.86 -16.63
C GLU A 341 1.69 -26.11 -18.06
N THR A 342 1.85 -25.16 -18.97
CA THR A 342 1.55 -25.36 -20.41
C THR A 342 2.31 -26.55 -20.99
N LYS A 343 3.61 -26.69 -20.68
CA LYS A 343 4.41 -27.84 -21.15
C LYS A 343 3.83 -29.17 -20.68
N LYS A 344 3.39 -29.27 -19.41
CA LYS A 344 2.78 -30.48 -18.88
C LYS A 344 1.46 -30.79 -19.58
N ALA A 345 0.64 -29.77 -19.80
CA ALA A 345 -0.64 -29.91 -20.48
C ALA A 345 -0.50 -30.33 -21.95
N LEU A 346 0.46 -29.72 -22.68
CA LEU A 346 0.78 -30.11 -24.05
C LEU A 346 1.24 -31.57 -24.16
N ALA A 347 1.99 -32.08 -23.16
CA ALA A 347 2.44 -33.49 -23.15
C ALA A 347 1.30 -34.49 -23.01
N THR A 348 0.12 -34.09 -22.57
CA THR A 348 -1.08 -34.93 -22.44
C THR A 348 -2.04 -34.80 -23.60
N LEU A 349 -1.79 -33.87 -24.55
CA LEU A 349 -2.63 -33.66 -25.71
C LEU A 349 -2.35 -34.74 -26.77
N PRO A 350 -3.37 -35.34 -27.41
CA PRO A 350 -3.20 -36.17 -28.60
C PRO A 350 -2.59 -35.36 -29.77
N GLU A 351 -1.62 -35.93 -30.50
CA GLU A 351 -0.93 -35.26 -31.60
C GLU A 351 -1.83 -34.98 -32.84
N ASP A 352 -2.99 -35.63 -32.92
CA ASP A 352 -3.87 -35.62 -34.11
C ASP A 352 -4.94 -34.50 -34.06
N ILE A 353 -4.93 -33.59 -33.08
CA ILE A 353 -5.93 -32.51 -33.01
C ILE A 353 -5.41 -31.25 -33.71
N PRO A 354 -5.97 -30.87 -34.88
CA PRO A 354 -5.61 -29.59 -35.52
C PRO A 354 -5.87 -28.44 -34.56
N ASP A 355 -4.95 -27.48 -34.46
CA ASP A 355 -5.01 -26.31 -33.55
C ASP A 355 -5.11 -26.61 -32.03
N GLY A 356 -5.04 -27.88 -31.60
CA GLY A 356 -5.21 -28.28 -30.21
C GLY A 356 -4.23 -27.57 -29.25
N SER A 357 -3.00 -27.33 -29.68
CA SER A 357 -2.01 -26.59 -28.87
C SER A 357 -2.40 -25.12 -28.66
N ALA A 358 -2.93 -24.45 -29.69
CA ALA A 358 -3.35 -23.05 -29.60
C ALA A 358 -4.65 -22.90 -28.79
N GLU A 359 -5.59 -23.87 -28.91
CA GLU A 359 -6.81 -23.86 -28.13
C GLU A 359 -6.54 -24.12 -26.64
N LEU A 360 -5.64 -25.07 -26.32
CA LEU A 360 -5.21 -25.32 -24.94
C LEU A 360 -4.57 -24.07 -24.33
N PHE A 361 -3.65 -23.44 -25.05
CA PHE A 361 -2.98 -22.22 -24.59
C PHE A 361 -3.98 -21.07 -24.37
N SER A 362 -4.91 -20.88 -25.31
CA SER A 362 -6.02 -19.92 -25.19
C SER A 362 -6.90 -20.17 -23.95
N GLN A 363 -7.23 -21.44 -23.66
CA GLN A 363 -8.01 -21.79 -22.46
C GLN A 363 -7.24 -21.47 -21.18
N GLN A 364 -5.96 -21.78 -21.13
CA GLN A 364 -5.11 -21.46 -19.97
C GLN A 364 -5.00 -19.94 -19.73
N ILE A 365 -4.94 -19.12 -20.79
CA ILE A 365 -4.99 -17.65 -20.67
C ILE A 365 -6.31 -17.22 -20.05
N LYS A 366 -7.44 -17.72 -20.52
CA LYS A 366 -8.77 -17.41 -19.96
C LYS A 366 -8.88 -17.80 -18.48
N ASP A 367 -8.33 -18.94 -18.10
CA ASP A 367 -8.31 -19.37 -16.70
C ASP A 367 -7.47 -18.42 -15.83
N TYR A 368 -6.33 -17.97 -16.35
CA TYR A 368 -5.48 -16.96 -15.68
C TYR A 368 -6.15 -15.59 -15.56
N GLU A 369 -6.86 -15.15 -16.60
CA GLU A 369 -7.66 -13.91 -16.60
C GLU A 369 -8.80 -14.00 -15.58
N THR A 370 -9.50 -15.14 -15.56
CA THR A 370 -10.59 -15.38 -14.60
C THR A 370 -10.08 -15.35 -13.17
N ASP A 371 -8.96 -16.00 -12.85
CA ASP A 371 -8.32 -15.95 -11.53
C ASP A 371 -7.92 -14.52 -11.17
N THR A 372 -7.36 -13.78 -12.12
CA THR A 372 -6.95 -12.38 -11.91
C THR A 372 -8.17 -11.50 -11.61
N GLN A 373 -9.25 -11.66 -12.36
CA GLN A 373 -10.50 -10.90 -12.15
C GLN A 373 -11.14 -11.24 -10.79
N GLN A 374 -11.22 -12.53 -10.43
CA GLN A 374 -11.74 -12.95 -9.14
C GLN A 374 -10.95 -12.38 -7.97
N LYS A 375 -9.62 -12.44 -8.04
CA LYS A 375 -8.74 -11.86 -7.00
C LYS A 375 -8.85 -10.35 -6.92
N ARG A 376 -9.00 -9.67 -8.07
CA ARG A 376 -9.24 -8.23 -8.13
C ARG A 376 -10.55 -7.84 -7.46
N ASP A 377 -11.65 -8.53 -7.79
CA ASP A 377 -12.99 -8.28 -7.24
C ASP A 377 -13.05 -8.59 -5.73
N ALA A 378 -12.26 -9.57 -5.31
CA ALA A 378 -12.04 -9.88 -3.90
C ALA A 378 -11.22 -8.83 -3.14
N GLY A 379 -10.49 -7.94 -3.86
CA GLY A 379 -9.56 -6.97 -3.25
C GLY A 379 -8.26 -7.59 -2.75
N LEU A 380 -7.91 -8.79 -3.23
CA LEU A 380 -6.73 -9.54 -2.81
C LEU A 380 -5.44 -9.14 -3.57
N LEU A 381 -5.56 -8.38 -4.65
CA LEU A 381 -4.42 -7.92 -5.44
C LEU A 381 -4.03 -6.48 -5.07
N GLY A 382 -2.76 -6.27 -4.76
CA GLY A 382 -2.17 -4.94 -4.67
C GLY A 382 -1.98 -4.32 -6.05
N ARG A 383 -1.78 -2.99 -6.12
CA ARG A 383 -1.58 -2.26 -7.38
C ARG A 383 -0.43 -2.84 -8.21
N ALA A 384 0.72 -3.07 -7.58
CA ALA A 384 1.90 -3.63 -8.25
C ALA A 384 1.64 -5.05 -8.79
N GLU A 385 1.02 -5.92 -7.99
CA GLU A 385 0.70 -7.28 -8.40
C GLU A 385 -0.33 -7.32 -9.53
N LEU A 386 -1.35 -6.46 -9.48
CA LEU A 386 -2.31 -6.32 -10.57
C LEU A 386 -1.62 -5.86 -11.87
N THR A 387 -0.72 -4.87 -11.78
CA THR A 387 0.06 -4.40 -12.94
C THR A 387 0.90 -5.53 -13.53
N ASN A 388 1.60 -6.30 -12.70
CA ASN A 388 2.40 -7.45 -13.15
C ASN A 388 1.52 -8.50 -13.84
N ARG A 389 0.36 -8.85 -13.28
CA ARG A 389 -0.59 -9.80 -13.88
C ARG A 389 -1.12 -9.33 -15.24
N LEU A 390 -1.43 -8.03 -15.37
CA LEU A 390 -1.87 -7.47 -16.66
C LEU A 390 -0.75 -7.50 -17.71
N GLN A 391 0.51 -7.28 -17.31
CA GLN A 391 1.66 -7.43 -18.23
C GLN A 391 1.89 -8.87 -18.65
N VAL A 392 1.73 -9.83 -17.71
CA VAL A 392 1.75 -11.26 -18.05
C VAL A 392 0.66 -11.59 -19.05
N GLN A 393 -0.57 -11.15 -18.84
CA GLN A 393 -1.68 -11.35 -19.79
C GLN A 393 -1.34 -10.80 -21.17
N ALA A 394 -0.82 -9.58 -21.25
CA ALA A 394 -0.42 -8.96 -22.52
C ALA A 394 0.66 -9.79 -23.26
N ALA A 395 1.68 -10.27 -22.53
CA ALA A 395 2.71 -11.14 -23.10
C ALA A 395 2.12 -12.47 -23.61
N LEU A 396 1.26 -13.12 -22.82
CA LEU A 396 0.63 -14.38 -23.18
C LEU A 396 -0.28 -14.23 -24.42
N HIS A 397 -1.06 -13.17 -24.53
CA HIS A 397 -1.87 -12.88 -25.73
C HIS A 397 -1.01 -12.61 -26.97
N GLN A 398 0.10 -11.90 -26.81
CA GLN A 398 1.08 -11.74 -27.90
C GLN A 398 1.59 -13.10 -28.38
N TRP A 399 1.98 -13.98 -27.45
CA TRP A 399 2.48 -15.32 -27.76
C TRP A 399 1.39 -16.22 -28.38
N GLU A 400 0.15 -16.11 -27.93
CA GLU A 400 -0.99 -16.78 -28.55
C GLU A 400 -1.15 -16.34 -30.04
N GLY A 401 -1.06 -15.04 -30.28
CA GLY A 401 -1.11 -14.50 -31.64
C GLY A 401 -0.01 -15.05 -32.54
N GLU A 402 1.22 -15.20 -32.04
CA GLU A 402 2.33 -15.80 -32.80
C GLU A 402 2.11 -17.31 -32.99
N LEU A 403 1.62 -18.03 -31.99
CA LEU A 403 1.33 -19.46 -32.07
C LEU A 403 0.26 -19.75 -33.15
N ARG A 404 -0.80 -18.95 -33.24
CA ARG A 404 -1.85 -19.05 -34.23
C ARG A 404 -1.35 -18.70 -35.63
N ARG A 405 -0.48 -17.68 -35.80
CA ARG A 405 0.10 -17.30 -37.07
C ARG A 405 1.04 -18.37 -37.63
N ALA A 406 1.81 -19.00 -36.72
CA ALA A 406 2.77 -20.05 -37.12
C ALA A 406 2.08 -21.34 -37.55
N ASN A 407 0.81 -21.55 -37.22
CA ASN A 407 0.03 -22.76 -37.50
C ASN A 407 0.81 -24.04 -37.13
N ALA A 408 1.37 -24.08 -35.92
CA ALA A 408 2.27 -25.12 -35.46
C ALA A 408 1.61 -26.51 -35.54
N ALA A 409 2.19 -27.39 -36.34
CA ALA A 409 1.60 -28.69 -36.67
C ALA A 409 1.65 -29.73 -35.54
N GLY A 410 2.34 -29.45 -34.42
CA GLY A 410 2.50 -30.39 -33.30
C GLY A 410 2.80 -29.72 -31.99
N THR A 411 2.61 -30.45 -30.89
CA THR A 411 2.80 -29.95 -29.53
C THR A 411 4.25 -29.53 -29.23
N GLN A 412 5.24 -30.20 -29.83
CA GLN A 412 6.66 -29.87 -29.65
C GLN A 412 7.02 -28.56 -30.37
N GLU A 413 6.54 -28.38 -31.60
CA GLU A 413 6.79 -27.14 -32.39
C GLU A 413 6.13 -25.94 -31.71
N ALA A 414 4.89 -26.09 -31.22
CA ALA A 414 4.18 -25.08 -30.46
C ALA A 414 4.97 -24.67 -29.19
N PHE A 415 5.47 -25.66 -28.43
CA PHE A 415 6.27 -25.36 -27.25
C PHE A 415 7.61 -24.71 -27.56
N ASP A 416 8.30 -25.12 -28.66
CA ASP A 416 9.56 -24.50 -29.07
C ASP A 416 9.37 -23.03 -29.49
N LEU A 417 8.25 -22.68 -30.12
CA LEU A 417 7.87 -21.31 -30.42
C LEU A 417 7.66 -20.50 -29.14
N LEU A 418 6.82 -21.01 -28.22
CA LEU A 418 6.58 -20.35 -26.93
C LEU A 418 7.87 -20.15 -26.12
N ARG A 419 8.77 -21.15 -26.14
CA ARG A 419 10.10 -21.06 -25.52
C ARG A 419 10.96 -19.98 -26.19
N GLY A 420 10.83 -19.76 -27.50
CA GLY A 420 11.50 -18.68 -28.23
C GLY A 420 11.03 -17.31 -27.78
N GLN A 421 9.70 -17.14 -27.64
CA GLN A 421 9.11 -15.90 -27.13
C GLN A 421 9.55 -15.59 -25.67
N PHE A 422 9.57 -16.62 -24.81
CA PHE A 422 10.06 -16.46 -23.45
C PHE A 422 11.54 -16.06 -23.38
N ARG A 423 12.39 -16.58 -24.28
CA ARG A 423 13.80 -16.15 -24.35
C ARG A 423 13.94 -14.67 -24.65
N ALA A 424 13.15 -14.15 -25.59
CA ALA A 424 13.15 -12.71 -25.89
C ALA A 424 12.73 -11.86 -24.66
N LEU A 425 11.74 -12.33 -23.90
CA LEU A 425 11.34 -11.70 -22.63
C LEU A 425 12.49 -11.75 -21.59
N ALA A 426 13.18 -12.88 -21.46
CA ALA A 426 14.30 -13.04 -20.55
C ALA A 426 15.49 -12.14 -20.93
N ASP A 427 15.79 -11.98 -22.22
CA ASP A 427 16.82 -11.07 -22.73
C ASP A 427 16.49 -9.61 -22.43
N GLN A 428 15.21 -9.22 -22.55
CA GLN A 428 14.74 -7.88 -22.18
C GLN A 428 14.87 -7.64 -20.67
N ARG A 429 14.48 -8.61 -19.84
CA ARG A 429 14.68 -8.57 -18.39
C ARG A 429 16.16 -8.35 -18.03
N GLU A 430 17.07 -9.15 -18.62
CA GLU A 430 18.51 -9.02 -18.36
C GLU A 430 19.03 -7.63 -18.76
N THR A 431 18.55 -7.07 -19.85
CA THR A 431 18.89 -5.72 -20.30
C THR A 431 18.44 -4.67 -19.31
N THR A 432 17.21 -4.76 -18.81
CA THR A 432 16.67 -3.84 -17.80
C THR A 432 17.46 -3.90 -16.50
N GLN A 433 17.80 -5.10 -16.04
CA GLN A 433 18.62 -5.33 -14.84
C GLN A 433 20.03 -4.73 -14.98
N LYS A 434 20.69 -4.95 -16.12
CA LYS A 434 22.03 -4.36 -16.40
C LYS A 434 21.98 -2.84 -16.43
N THR A 435 20.93 -2.27 -17.00
CA THR A 435 20.74 -0.81 -17.04
C THR A 435 20.58 -0.23 -15.64
N ALA A 436 19.80 -0.88 -14.78
CA ALA A 436 19.62 -0.46 -13.40
C ALA A 436 20.94 -0.56 -12.60
N ALA A 437 21.68 -1.64 -12.75
CA ALA A 437 22.99 -1.84 -12.12
C ALA A 437 24.02 -0.80 -12.59
N ALA A 438 24.08 -0.51 -13.88
CA ALA A 438 24.97 0.51 -14.43
C ALA A 438 24.63 1.92 -13.91
N ALA A 439 23.36 2.25 -13.79
CA ALA A 439 22.92 3.53 -13.24
C ALA A 439 23.28 3.66 -11.75
N LEU A 440 23.20 2.59 -10.97
CA LEU A 440 23.64 2.57 -9.57
C LEU A 440 25.15 2.83 -9.44
N GLU A 441 25.97 2.18 -10.26
CA GLU A 441 27.42 2.40 -10.27
C GLU A 441 27.76 3.84 -10.69
N ALA A 442 27.07 4.38 -11.70
CA ALA A 442 27.24 5.77 -12.12
C ALA A 442 26.82 6.77 -11.02
N ALA A 443 25.76 6.47 -10.28
CA ALA A 443 25.36 7.29 -9.15
C ALA A 443 26.41 7.26 -8.04
N PHE A 444 27.00 6.10 -7.70
CA PHE A 444 28.12 6.04 -6.76
C PHE A 444 29.36 6.78 -7.25
N ASP A 445 29.72 6.66 -8.53
CA ASP A 445 30.83 7.43 -9.12
C ASP A 445 30.63 8.93 -8.93
N PHE A 446 29.40 9.39 -9.20
CA PHE A 446 29.05 10.80 -9.01
C PHE A 446 29.09 11.23 -7.53
N MET A 447 28.48 10.43 -6.64
CA MET A 447 28.42 10.72 -5.22
C MET A 447 29.83 10.76 -4.58
N GLU A 448 30.70 9.83 -4.94
CA GLU A 448 32.10 9.80 -4.47
C GLU A 448 32.89 11.03 -4.93
N GLN A 449 32.71 11.45 -6.19
CA GLN A 449 33.41 12.63 -6.74
C GLN A 449 32.86 13.95 -6.21
N ALA A 450 31.54 14.05 -6.02
CA ALA A 450 30.89 15.31 -5.61
C ALA A 450 30.93 15.52 -4.09
N PHE A 451 30.74 14.47 -3.31
CA PHE A 451 30.44 14.58 -1.89
C PHE A 451 31.41 13.78 -0.99
N ALA A 452 32.18 12.84 -1.55
CA ALA A 452 33.09 12.00 -0.77
C ALA A 452 32.40 11.35 0.47
N GLU A 453 32.98 11.49 1.66
CA GLU A 453 32.43 10.97 2.93
C GLU A 453 31.62 12.03 3.67
N SER A 454 30.68 12.67 2.98
CA SER A 454 29.86 13.74 3.55
C SER A 454 28.50 13.25 4.04
N GLN A 455 27.71 14.17 4.61
CA GLN A 455 26.36 13.89 5.07
C GLN A 455 25.43 13.47 3.92
N GLU A 456 25.65 13.98 2.71
CA GLU A 456 24.90 13.63 1.51
C GLU A 456 25.10 12.16 1.14
N MET A 457 26.32 11.62 1.26
CA MET A 457 26.59 10.20 1.05
C MET A 457 25.88 9.34 2.11
N VAL A 458 25.85 9.79 3.36
CA VAL A 458 25.11 9.11 4.44
C VAL A 458 23.62 9.02 4.11
N VAL A 459 23.02 10.13 3.67
CA VAL A 459 21.61 10.17 3.26
C VAL A 459 21.38 9.24 2.07
N PHE A 460 22.22 9.30 1.05
CA PHE A 460 22.10 8.45 -0.15
C PHE A 460 22.10 6.95 0.20
N VAL A 461 23.06 6.48 0.97
CA VAL A 461 23.18 5.06 1.37
C VAL A 461 22.05 4.65 2.31
N THR A 462 21.65 5.52 3.22
CA THR A 462 20.53 5.26 4.13
C THR A 462 19.22 5.10 3.36
N GLU A 463 18.93 5.99 2.42
CA GLU A 463 17.73 5.91 1.59
C GLU A 463 17.72 4.65 0.70
N LEU A 464 18.86 4.27 0.10
CA LEU A 464 18.99 2.98 -0.60
C LEU A 464 18.72 1.77 0.29
N THR A 465 19.03 1.86 1.59
CA THR A 465 18.81 0.77 2.56
C THR A 465 17.34 0.63 2.95
N VAL A 466 16.64 1.76 3.15
CA VAL A 466 15.25 1.77 3.64
C VAL A 466 14.20 1.70 2.55
N ASN A 467 14.54 2.05 1.30
CA ASN A 467 13.63 1.92 0.18
C ASN A 467 13.46 0.46 -0.22
N PRO A 468 12.24 -0.09 -0.26
CA PRO A 468 11.99 -1.51 -0.54
C PRO A 468 12.52 -1.99 -1.90
N ALA A 469 12.34 -1.19 -2.96
CA ALA A 469 12.79 -1.55 -4.30
C ALA A 469 14.32 -1.59 -4.40
N SER A 470 14.99 -0.57 -3.86
CA SER A 470 16.46 -0.53 -3.77
C SER A 470 17.00 -1.71 -2.95
N HIS A 471 16.41 -1.95 -1.77
CA HIS A 471 16.84 -3.02 -0.89
C HIS A 471 16.71 -4.39 -1.54
N GLN A 472 15.59 -4.67 -2.20
CA GLN A 472 15.36 -5.91 -2.92
C GLN A 472 16.35 -6.05 -4.09
N PHE A 473 16.49 -5.01 -4.92
CA PHE A 473 17.43 -5.02 -6.04
C PHE A 473 18.86 -5.29 -5.58
N LEU A 474 19.32 -4.62 -4.52
CA LEU A 474 20.67 -4.78 -3.95
C LEU A 474 20.87 -6.18 -3.35
N THR A 475 19.83 -6.77 -2.77
CA THR A 475 19.90 -8.13 -2.22
C THR A 475 20.06 -9.19 -3.32
N GLU A 476 19.38 -9.01 -4.44
CA GLU A 476 19.38 -9.95 -5.56
C GLU A 476 20.60 -9.80 -6.47
N ASN A 477 21.06 -8.55 -6.69
CA ASN A 477 22.11 -8.25 -7.68
C ASN A 477 23.46 -7.90 -7.06
N GLY A 478 23.46 -7.45 -5.79
CA GLY A 478 24.65 -6.97 -5.11
C GLY A 478 25.13 -5.59 -5.60
N CYS A 479 25.97 -4.93 -4.81
CA CYS A 479 26.77 -3.77 -5.16
C CYS A 479 27.86 -3.63 -4.09
N GLU A 480 29.13 -3.82 -4.45
CA GLU A 480 30.23 -3.80 -3.49
C GLU A 480 30.36 -2.45 -2.78
N ARG A 481 30.15 -1.35 -3.52
CA ARG A 481 30.22 0.02 -2.96
C ARG A 481 29.13 0.24 -1.91
N TYR A 482 27.88 -0.17 -2.21
CA TYR A 482 26.79 -0.08 -1.24
C TYR A 482 27.13 -0.82 0.06
N PHE A 483 27.57 -2.06 -0.04
CA PHE A 483 27.90 -2.86 1.15
C PHE A 483 29.07 -2.29 1.95
N LYS A 484 30.07 -1.68 1.28
CA LYS A 484 31.16 -0.96 1.95
C LYS A 484 30.63 0.19 2.79
N TYR A 485 29.90 1.14 2.18
CA TYR A 485 29.40 2.32 2.87
C TYR A 485 28.36 1.97 3.94
N ASN A 486 27.45 1.03 3.69
CA ASN A 486 26.47 0.59 4.67
C ASN A 486 27.13 -0.05 5.91
N LYS A 487 28.20 -0.83 5.72
CA LYS A 487 28.97 -1.40 6.84
C LYS A 487 29.64 -0.31 7.67
N ASP A 488 30.21 0.68 7.04
CA ASP A 488 30.87 1.80 7.72
C ASP A 488 29.88 2.62 8.54
N LEU A 489 28.70 2.92 7.99
CA LEU A 489 27.59 3.57 8.70
C LEU A 489 27.11 2.76 9.92
N LEU A 490 26.95 1.46 9.79
CA LEU A 490 26.56 0.58 10.91
C LEU A 490 27.60 0.58 12.03
N LEU A 491 28.90 0.64 11.69
CA LEU A 491 29.99 0.71 12.66
C LEU A 491 30.02 2.05 13.39
N ASP A 492 29.76 3.15 12.69
CA ASP A 492 29.73 4.49 13.30
C ASP A 492 28.49 4.68 14.17
N HIS A 493 27.33 4.18 13.78
CA HIS A 493 26.16 4.13 14.65
C HIS A 493 26.40 3.32 15.92
N ARG A 494 27.06 2.17 15.83
CA ARG A 494 27.44 1.36 17.01
C ARG A 494 28.42 2.09 17.92
N LYS A 495 29.42 2.76 17.35
CA LYS A 495 30.37 3.58 18.13
C LYS A 495 29.68 4.73 18.85
N ALA A 496 28.79 5.47 18.15
CA ALA A 496 28.02 6.56 18.73
C ALA A 496 27.11 6.08 19.86
N ALA A 497 26.41 4.96 19.67
CA ALA A 497 25.55 4.36 20.70
C ALA A 497 26.36 3.95 21.94
N LEU A 498 27.49 3.27 21.75
CA LEU A 498 28.39 2.90 22.85
C LEU A 498 28.96 4.12 23.59
N GLN A 499 29.31 5.19 22.87
CA GLN A 499 29.76 6.44 23.51
C GLN A 499 28.66 7.11 24.32
N GLN A 500 27.40 7.09 23.86
CA GLN A 500 26.25 7.60 24.59
C GLN A 500 25.96 6.76 25.85
N GLU A 501 26.03 5.43 25.76
CA GLU A 501 25.90 4.54 26.91
C GLU A 501 27.00 4.78 27.96
N LEU A 502 28.25 4.88 27.53
CA LEU A 502 29.39 5.20 28.41
C LEU A 502 29.24 6.57 29.09
N ALA A 503 28.79 7.59 28.33
CA ALA A 503 28.53 8.91 28.88
C ALA A 503 27.35 8.92 29.87
N ALA A 504 26.31 8.09 29.62
CA ALA A 504 25.18 7.92 30.54
C ALA A 504 25.60 7.19 31.83
N GLU A 505 26.46 6.15 31.74
CA GLU A 505 27.01 5.47 32.92
C GLU A 505 27.95 6.36 33.73
N GLN A 506 28.83 7.14 33.09
CA GLN A 506 29.69 8.11 33.76
C GLN A 506 28.86 9.18 34.51
N ARG A 507 27.74 9.64 33.96
CA ARG A 507 26.82 10.55 34.66
C ARG A 507 26.12 9.89 35.85
N ARG A 508 25.83 8.58 35.79
CA ARG A 508 25.24 7.81 36.91
C ARG A 508 26.23 7.55 38.04
N HIS A 509 27.50 7.38 37.72
CA HIS A 509 28.57 7.13 38.70
C HIS A 509 29.30 8.40 39.18
N GLY A 510 29.14 9.55 38.49
CA GLY A 510 29.70 10.84 38.91
C GLY A 510 28.80 11.67 39.81
N SER A 511 27.68 11.11 40.31
CA SER A 511 26.72 11.75 41.22
C SER A 511 26.74 11.07 42.63
N VAL A 512 27.94 10.68 43.09
CA VAL A 512 28.17 10.23 44.51
C VAL A 512 29.14 11.18 45.17
#